data_aeb034ba909fa15eaa3c0d8e9539179a
#
_entry.id   aeb034ba909fa15eaa3c0d8e9539179a
#
_cell.length_a   1.000
_cell.length_b   1.000
_cell.length_c   1.000
_cell.angle_alpha   90.00
_cell.angle_beta   90.00
_cell.angle_gamma   90.00
#
_symmetry.space_group_name_H-M   'P 1'
#
loop_
_entity.id
_entity.type
_entity.pdbx_description
1 polymer ?
#
loop_
_entity_poly.entity_id
_entity_poly.type
_entity_poly.pdbx_seq_one_letter_code
_entity_poly.pdbx_strand_id
1 'polypeptide(L)'
;MSAASFDASSYASAEDVAIDDAALADMAGQYGDRMRTLPPVALVIAAYNEEGAVGPVVQHLPAEVCGLKTATIVVADGCADATAKEADAAGALVADVPVNRGQGAALRLGYRIAREGGAEYIVTTDADGQYNPAEIENMLAPILAGEADFVTGSRKLGSQESQDPIRTAGTWFFATMISLLTGQKISDTTFGLRAMRAGVTGAVQLSQPQYQASELLIGVITHGYKVAEVAATIHKRRVGESKKGQNPFYNLHIPALNNLFYGVRFSRVVLGTWWRERQRRSGATSASASGPSAVAPAPAPASLDELMDGSSDPREAGPRGSDPREPDPREPDPREPDLSGDRGSENRT
;
A
#
# COMPACT_ATOMS: atom_id res chain seq x y z
N MET A 1 23.53 2.91 3.38
CA MET A 1 22.23 2.21 3.37
C MET A 1 22.34 1.12 2.31
N SER A 2 22.37 -0.15 2.72
CA SER A 2 22.45 -1.28 1.78
C SER A 2 21.06 -1.41 1.14
N ALA A 3 20.99 -1.32 -0.19
CA ALA A 3 19.79 -1.66 -0.94
C ALA A 3 19.39 -3.08 -0.52
N ALA A 4 18.20 -3.25 0.02
CA ALA A 4 17.64 -4.55 0.30
C ALA A 4 17.67 -5.34 -1.02
N SER A 5 18.45 -6.42 -1.09
CA SER A 5 18.57 -7.22 -2.29
C SER A 5 17.19 -7.76 -2.64
N PHE A 6 16.78 -7.51 -3.88
CA PHE A 6 15.57 -8.09 -4.46
C PHE A 6 15.60 -9.62 -4.30
N ASP A 7 14.60 -10.18 -3.59
CA ASP A 7 14.44 -11.62 -3.44
C ASP A 7 13.43 -12.14 -4.48
N ALA A 8 13.94 -12.70 -5.58
CA ALA A 8 13.13 -13.31 -6.63
C ALA A 8 12.29 -14.50 -6.11
N SER A 9 12.57 -15.05 -4.94
CA SER A 9 11.81 -16.16 -4.36
C SER A 9 10.37 -15.80 -3.97
N SER A 10 10.05 -14.49 -3.91
CA SER A 10 8.69 -14.01 -3.64
C SER A 10 7.75 -14.11 -4.84
N TYR A 11 8.26 -14.43 -6.05
CA TYR A 11 7.48 -14.46 -7.28
C TYR A 11 6.96 -15.85 -7.65
N ALA A 12 5.82 -15.89 -8.35
CA ALA A 12 5.22 -17.13 -8.81
C ALA A 12 5.94 -17.71 -10.04
N SER A 13 6.45 -16.84 -10.94
CA SER A 13 7.13 -17.24 -12.18
C SER A 13 8.20 -16.23 -12.60
N ALA A 14 9.12 -16.67 -13.49
CA ALA A 14 10.10 -15.78 -14.11
C ALA A 14 9.44 -14.75 -15.05
N GLU A 15 8.30 -15.09 -15.66
CA GLU A 15 7.50 -14.18 -16.48
C GLU A 15 6.93 -13.04 -15.64
N ASP A 16 6.41 -13.32 -14.45
CA ASP A 16 5.96 -12.30 -13.51
C ASP A 16 7.08 -11.31 -13.15
N VAL A 17 8.30 -11.83 -12.94
CA VAL A 17 9.46 -10.98 -12.65
C VAL A 17 9.76 -10.04 -13.82
N ALA A 18 9.78 -10.57 -15.04
CA ALA A 18 10.09 -9.78 -16.23
C ALA A 18 9.04 -8.66 -16.46
N ILE A 19 7.76 -8.98 -16.25
CA ILE A 19 6.67 -7.97 -16.34
C ILE A 19 6.84 -6.88 -15.27
N ASP A 20 7.12 -7.28 -14.02
CA ASP A 20 7.32 -6.32 -12.94
C ASP A 20 8.57 -5.45 -13.17
N ASP A 21 9.66 -6.01 -13.70
CA ASP A 21 10.88 -5.27 -14.03
C ASP A 21 10.63 -4.24 -15.16
N ALA A 22 9.85 -4.62 -16.18
CA ALA A 22 9.45 -3.70 -17.25
C ALA A 22 8.59 -2.56 -16.71
N ALA A 23 7.59 -2.85 -15.88
CA ALA A 23 6.74 -1.84 -15.27
C ALA A 23 7.53 -0.86 -14.37
N LEU A 24 8.51 -1.38 -13.61
CA LEU A 24 9.40 -0.53 -12.81
C LEU A 24 10.28 0.37 -13.68
N ALA A 25 10.79 -0.13 -14.80
CA ALA A 25 11.58 0.66 -15.74
C ALA A 25 10.76 1.79 -16.38
N ASP A 26 9.52 1.48 -16.79
CA ASP A 26 8.59 2.46 -17.36
C ASP A 26 8.23 3.56 -16.33
N MET A 27 7.92 3.17 -15.09
CA MET A 27 7.66 4.12 -14.00
C MET A 27 8.88 5.00 -13.69
N ALA A 28 10.09 4.41 -13.70
CA ALA A 28 11.31 5.17 -13.47
C ALA A 28 11.55 6.22 -14.57
N GLY A 29 11.18 5.90 -15.83
CA GLY A 29 11.18 6.83 -16.94
C GLY A 29 10.14 7.95 -16.80
N GLN A 30 8.93 7.60 -16.37
CA GLN A 30 7.81 8.53 -16.26
C GLN A 30 7.90 9.46 -15.04
N TYR A 31 8.25 8.94 -13.86
CA TYR A 31 8.18 9.65 -12.59
C TYR A 31 9.53 10.06 -12.01
N GLY A 32 10.64 9.50 -12.51
CA GLY A 32 11.99 9.88 -12.11
C GLY A 32 12.21 9.79 -10.60
N ASP A 33 12.64 10.90 -10.00
CA ASP A 33 12.97 10.95 -8.57
C ASP A 33 11.75 10.78 -7.65
N ARG A 34 10.54 11.10 -8.11
CA ARG A 34 9.32 10.88 -7.33
C ARG A 34 9.10 9.40 -6.96
N MET A 35 9.53 8.49 -7.83
CA MET A 35 9.46 7.05 -7.57
C MET A 35 10.62 6.56 -6.71
N ARG A 36 11.81 7.15 -6.89
CA ARG A 36 13.06 6.70 -6.21
C ARG A 36 13.16 7.15 -4.76
N THR A 37 12.39 8.18 -4.38
CA THR A 37 12.41 8.74 -3.03
C THR A 37 10.97 8.97 -2.59
N LEU A 38 10.29 7.88 -2.22
CA LEU A 38 8.93 7.94 -1.71
C LEU A 38 8.91 8.50 -0.27
N PRO A 39 7.83 9.18 0.11
CA PRO A 39 7.59 9.52 1.50
C PRO A 39 7.43 8.24 2.36
N PRO A 40 7.48 8.39 3.70
CA PRO A 40 7.47 7.24 4.61
C PRO A 40 6.30 6.27 4.43
N VAL A 41 5.13 6.75 3.99
CA VAL A 41 3.93 5.92 3.82
C VAL A 41 3.56 5.79 2.35
N ALA A 42 3.51 4.57 1.83
CA ALA A 42 3.00 4.25 0.51
C ALA A 42 1.56 3.69 0.60
N LEU A 43 0.61 4.35 -0.06
CA LEU A 43 -0.77 3.89 -0.21
C LEU A 43 -0.86 3.08 -1.51
N VAL A 44 -1.05 1.77 -1.42
CA VAL A 44 -1.00 0.84 -2.57
C VAL A 44 -2.40 0.39 -2.95
N ILE A 45 -2.75 0.57 -4.22
CA ILE A 45 -4.03 0.19 -4.82
C ILE A 45 -3.77 -0.75 -6.00
N ALA A 46 -4.40 -1.93 -5.98
CA ALA A 46 -4.51 -2.79 -7.14
C ALA A 46 -5.83 -2.49 -7.87
N ALA A 47 -5.75 -2.14 -9.16
CA ALA A 47 -6.90 -1.75 -9.97
C ALA A 47 -7.01 -2.61 -11.23
N TYR A 48 -8.24 -3.01 -11.57
CA TYR A 48 -8.55 -3.70 -12.82
C TYR A 48 -9.89 -3.22 -13.38
N ASN A 49 -9.85 -2.42 -14.45
CA ASN A 49 -11.01 -1.80 -15.09
C ASN A 49 -11.91 -1.07 -14.08
N GLU A 50 -11.36 -0.13 -13.34
CA GLU A 50 -12.03 0.70 -12.33
C GLU A 50 -12.16 2.17 -12.79
N GLU A 51 -12.35 2.36 -14.12
CA GLU A 51 -12.68 3.67 -14.72
C GLU A 51 -13.88 4.30 -14.00
N GLY A 52 -13.81 5.59 -13.71
CA GLY A 52 -14.81 6.35 -12.95
C GLY A 52 -14.78 6.13 -11.43
N ALA A 53 -14.07 5.11 -10.93
CA ALA A 53 -13.94 4.83 -9.51
C ALA A 53 -12.57 5.20 -8.95
N VAL A 54 -11.49 4.84 -9.65
CA VAL A 54 -10.11 4.98 -9.16
C VAL A 54 -9.71 6.45 -8.96
N GLY A 55 -10.05 7.34 -9.87
CA GLY A 55 -9.73 8.76 -9.79
C GLY A 55 -10.25 9.40 -8.49
N PRO A 56 -11.56 9.34 -8.20
CA PRO A 56 -12.11 9.79 -6.94
C PRO A 56 -11.50 9.14 -5.71
N VAL A 57 -11.18 7.84 -5.74
CA VAL A 57 -10.51 7.16 -4.62
C VAL A 57 -9.15 7.80 -4.35
N VAL A 58 -8.30 7.94 -5.37
CA VAL A 58 -6.97 8.55 -5.24
C VAL A 58 -7.05 9.97 -4.68
N GLN A 59 -7.98 10.79 -5.18
CA GLN A 59 -8.17 12.17 -4.73
C GLN A 59 -8.62 12.30 -3.27
N HIS A 60 -9.32 11.29 -2.73
CA HIS A 60 -9.78 11.30 -1.34
C HIS A 60 -8.79 10.69 -0.35
N LEU A 61 -7.71 10.06 -0.84
CA LEU A 61 -6.67 9.54 0.04
C LEU A 61 -5.92 10.68 0.74
N PRO A 62 -5.56 10.53 2.01
CA PRO A 62 -4.89 11.57 2.77
C PRO A 62 -3.45 11.77 2.26
N ALA A 63 -3.03 13.03 2.11
CA ALA A 63 -1.65 13.39 1.80
C ALA A 63 -0.69 13.19 3.00
N GLU A 64 -1.26 13.02 4.21
CA GLU A 64 -0.54 12.79 5.46
C GLU A 64 -1.37 11.91 6.38
N VAL A 65 -0.71 10.95 7.07
CA VAL A 65 -1.33 10.02 8.03
C VAL A 65 -0.42 9.94 9.26
N CYS A 66 -0.97 10.16 10.45
CA CYS A 66 -0.20 10.17 11.71
C CYS A 66 1.05 11.08 11.65
N GLY A 67 0.98 12.24 10.99
CA GLY A 67 2.11 13.16 10.83
C GLY A 67 3.14 12.75 9.77
N LEU A 68 2.93 11.66 9.04
CA LEU A 68 3.80 11.16 7.98
C LEU A 68 3.20 11.44 6.60
N LYS A 69 4.02 11.98 5.69
CA LYS A 69 3.61 12.19 4.29
C LYS A 69 3.34 10.87 3.59
N THR A 70 2.41 10.90 2.63
CA THR A 70 2.02 9.73 1.85
C THR A 70 2.33 9.89 0.36
N ALA A 71 2.50 8.77 -0.35
CA ALA A 71 2.42 8.69 -1.81
C ALA A 71 1.46 7.58 -2.20
N THR A 72 0.63 7.82 -3.21
CA THR A 72 -0.29 6.80 -3.74
C THR A 72 0.34 6.10 -4.93
N ILE A 73 0.34 4.78 -4.89
CA ILE A 73 0.79 3.88 -5.96
C ILE A 73 -0.42 3.10 -6.44
N VAL A 74 -0.74 3.20 -7.72
CA VAL A 74 -1.80 2.41 -8.37
C VAL A 74 -1.16 1.43 -9.34
N VAL A 75 -1.47 0.15 -9.19
CA VAL A 75 -1.10 -0.88 -10.18
C VAL A 75 -2.33 -1.21 -11.01
N ALA A 76 -2.34 -0.75 -12.26
CA ALA A 76 -3.36 -1.04 -13.26
C ALA A 76 -2.99 -2.37 -13.93
N ASP A 77 -3.62 -3.47 -13.50
CA ASP A 77 -3.26 -4.85 -13.86
C ASP A 77 -4.01 -5.32 -15.12
N GLY A 78 -3.51 -4.92 -16.30
CA GLY A 78 -4.08 -5.28 -17.60
C GLY A 78 -5.44 -4.63 -17.86
N CYS A 79 -5.58 -3.35 -17.52
CA CYS A 79 -6.81 -2.59 -17.74
C CYS A 79 -7.04 -2.33 -19.23
N ALA A 80 -8.30 -2.50 -19.68
CA ALA A 80 -8.73 -2.19 -21.04
C ALA A 80 -9.45 -0.84 -21.15
N ASP A 81 -9.65 -0.16 -20.01
CA ASP A 81 -10.35 1.12 -19.88
C ASP A 81 -9.40 2.24 -19.46
N ALA A 82 -9.93 3.40 -19.09
CA ALA A 82 -9.13 4.57 -18.70
C ALA A 82 -8.59 4.55 -17.26
N THR A 83 -8.62 3.41 -16.56
CA THR A 83 -8.19 3.29 -15.15
C THR A 83 -6.80 3.88 -14.88
N ALA A 84 -5.79 3.49 -15.66
CA ALA A 84 -4.41 3.97 -15.48
C ALA A 84 -4.31 5.48 -15.67
N LYS A 85 -4.95 6.01 -16.70
CA LYS A 85 -4.98 7.43 -17.03
C LYS A 85 -5.68 8.27 -15.97
N GLU A 86 -6.80 7.79 -15.45
CA GLU A 86 -7.54 8.49 -14.38
C GLU A 86 -6.75 8.51 -13.07
N ALA A 87 -6.07 7.42 -12.72
CA ALA A 87 -5.24 7.34 -11.54
C ALA A 87 -4.04 8.32 -11.62
N ASP A 88 -3.37 8.38 -12.78
CA ASP A 88 -2.27 9.32 -13.02
C ASP A 88 -2.74 10.78 -12.95
N ALA A 89 -3.86 11.10 -13.62
CA ALA A 89 -4.48 12.42 -13.57
C ALA A 89 -4.91 12.83 -12.16
N ALA A 90 -5.22 11.87 -11.30
CA ALA A 90 -5.53 12.10 -9.88
C ALA A 90 -4.27 12.26 -8.99
N GLY A 91 -3.06 12.11 -9.56
CA GLY A 91 -1.79 12.35 -8.88
C GLY A 91 -1.09 11.10 -8.33
N ALA A 92 -1.59 9.89 -8.61
CA ALA A 92 -0.92 8.66 -8.23
C ALA A 92 0.35 8.40 -9.08
N LEU A 93 1.24 7.57 -8.56
CA LEU A 93 2.29 6.89 -9.32
C LEU A 93 1.67 5.62 -9.89
N VAL A 94 1.62 5.48 -11.21
CA VAL A 94 0.90 4.38 -11.87
C VAL A 94 1.87 3.39 -12.49
N ALA A 95 1.77 2.12 -12.11
CA ALA A 95 2.33 1.00 -12.84
C ALA A 95 1.25 0.45 -13.78
N ASP A 96 1.36 0.71 -15.08
CA ASP A 96 0.44 0.20 -16.08
C ASP A 96 0.99 -1.12 -16.65
N VAL A 97 0.36 -2.23 -16.29
CA VAL A 97 0.79 -3.59 -16.66
C VAL A 97 -0.07 -4.09 -17.80
N PRO A 98 0.52 -4.63 -18.89
CA PRO A 98 -0.23 -4.95 -20.13
C PRO A 98 -1.15 -6.17 -20.01
N VAL A 99 -0.99 -7.01 -18.98
CA VAL A 99 -1.72 -8.27 -18.82
C VAL A 99 -2.29 -8.39 -17.42
N ASN A 100 -3.57 -8.78 -17.30
CA ASN A 100 -4.19 -9.06 -16.02
C ASN A 100 -3.63 -10.36 -15.41
N ARG A 101 -2.93 -10.24 -14.31
CA ARG A 101 -2.34 -11.35 -13.55
C ARG A 101 -3.06 -11.59 -12.21
N GLY A 102 -4.03 -10.75 -11.91
CA GLY A 102 -4.85 -10.79 -10.71
C GLY A 102 -4.33 -9.93 -9.55
N GLN A 103 -5.21 -9.65 -8.61
CA GLN A 103 -4.98 -8.73 -7.50
C GLN A 103 -3.71 -9.05 -6.69
N GLY A 104 -3.35 -10.34 -6.57
CA GLY A 104 -2.14 -10.76 -5.85
C GLY A 104 -0.86 -10.30 -6.54
N ALA A 105 -0.77 -10.41 -7.86
CA ALA A 105 0.38 -9.94 -8.63
C ALA A 105 0.47 -8.41 -8.61
N ALA A 106 -0.67 -7.73 -8.77
CA ALA A 106 -0.73 -6.27 -8.70
C ALA A 106 -0.25 -5.73 -7.33
N LEU A 107 -0.72 -6.31 -6.22
CA LEU A 107 -0.27 -5.92 -4.88
C LEU A 107 1.22 -6.23 -4.66
N ARG A 108 1.71 -7.38 -5.14
CA ARG A 108 3.13 -7.74 -5.06
C ARG A 108 4.01 -6.69 -5.74
N LEU A 109 3.63 -6.27 -6.96
CA LEU A 109 4.31 -5.20 -7.68
C LEU A 109 4.25 -3.88 -6.90
N GLY A 110 3.07 -3.47 -6.43
CA GLY A 110 2.90 -2.26 -5.62
C GLY A 110 3.76 -2.26 -4.35
N TYR A 111 3.86 -3.40 -3.66
CA TYR A 111 4.75 -3.55 -2.50
C TYR A 111 6.23 -3.46 -2.87
N ARG A 112 6.61 -3.99 -4.02
CA ARG A 112 7.98 -3.88 -4.54
C ARG A 112 8.31 -2.43 -4.85
N ILE A 113 7.45 -1.71 -5.55
CA ILE A 113 7.60 -0.28 -5.85
C ILE A 113 7.78 0.52 -4.54
N ALA A 114 6.92 0.28 -3.56
CA ALA A 114 6.99 0.95 -2.27
C ALA A 114 8.33 0.71 -1.55
N ARG A 115 8.80 -0.54 -1.51
CA ARG A 115 10.10 -0.88 -0.86
C ARG A 115 11.29 -0.29 -1.61
N GLU A 116 11.33 -0.43 -2.93
CA GLU A 116 12.44 0.09 -3.75
C GLU A 116 12.49 1.62 -3.75
N GLY A 117 11.32 2.27 -3.62
CA GLY A 117 11.20 3.71 -3.44
C GLY A 117 11.53 4.21 -2.02
N GLY A 118 11.79 3.31 -1.06
CA GLY A 118 12.23 3.66 0.29
C GLY A 118 11.10 3.94 1.29
N ALA A 119 9.84 3.58 0.98
CA ALA A 119 8.75 3.69 1.94
C ALA A 119 8.99 2.76 3.15
N GLU A 120 8.70 3.26 4.34
CA GLU A 120 8.83 2.51 5.60
C GLU A 120 7.57 1.72 5.93
N TYR A 121 6.42 2.26 5.54
CA TYR A 121 5.09 1.70 5.80
C TYR A 121 4.30 1.60 4.50
N ILE A 122 3.51 0.54 4.41
CA ILE A 122 2.60 0.31 3.29
C ILE A 122 1.18 0.20 3.83
N VAL A 123 0.26 0.92 3.21
CA VAL A 123 -1.18 0.76 3.44
C VAL A 123 -1.83 0.32 2.15
N THR A 124 -2.62 -0.75 2.17
CA THR A 124 -3.40 -1.20 1.01
C THR A 124 -4.84 -0.75 1.15
N THR A 125 -5.44 -0.36 0.03
CA THR A 125 -6.87 -0.10 -0.10
C THR A 125 -7.36 -0.55 -1.47
N ASP A 126 -8.66 -0.74 -1.64
CA ASP A 126 -9.25 -1.13 -2.93
C ASP A 126 -9.61 0.11 -3.77
N ALA A 127 -9.65 -0.04 -5.10
CA ALA A 127 -9.95 1.03 -6.06
C ALA A 127 -11.44 1.41 -6.13
N ASP A 128 -12.33 0.70 -5.42
CA ASP A 128 -13.79 0.77 -5.57
C ASP A 128 -14.50 1.71 -4.58
N GLY A 129 -13.73 2.38 -3.72
CA GLY A 129 -14.24 3.35 -2.76
C GLY A 129 -15.06 2.76 -1.61
N GLN A 130 -14.92 1.45 -1.32
CA GLN A 130 -15.63 0.79 -0.22
C GLN A 130 -15.03 1.08 1.16
N TYR A 131 -13.80 1.59 1.25
CA TYR A 131 -13.15 1.92 2.51
C TYR A 131 -13.16 3.43 2.78
N ASN A 132 -13.30 3.78 4.05
CA ASN A 132 -13.21 5.16 4.49
C ASN A 132 -11.73 5.55 4.65
N PRO A 133 -11.21 6.55 3.90
CA PRO A 133 -9.83 6.99 4.05
C PRO A 133 -9.45 7.45 5.46
N ALA A 134 -10.39 7.96 6.26
CA ALA A 134 -10.15 8.34 7.64
C ALA A 134 -9.78 7.15 8.55
N GLU A 135 -10.11 5.92 8.17
CA GLU A 135 -9.73 4.72 8.93
C GLU A 135 -8.26 4.33 8.74
N ILE A 136 -7.56 4.92 7.76
CA ILE A 136 -6.13 4.63 7.49
C ILE A 136 -5.27 4.98 8.71
N GLU A 137 -5.59 6.05 9.41
CA GLU A 137 -4.88 6.45 10.63
C GLU A 137 -4.97 5.36 11.71
N ASN A 138 -6.17 4.80 11.92
CA ASN A 138 -6.38 3.71 12.88
C ASN A 138 -5.61 2.43 12.49
N MET A 139 -5.32 2.24 11.20
CA MET A 139 -4.53 1.10 10.73
C MET A 139 -3.04 1.29 10.99
N LEU A 140 -2.53 2.52 10.83
CA LEU A 140 -1.10 2.80 10.93
C LEU A 140 -0.64 3.04 12.39
N ALA A 141 -1.49 3.63 13.23
CA ALA A 141 -1.16 3.98 14.60
C ALA A 141 -0.57 2.82 15.45
N PRO A 142 -1.11 1.58 15.45
CA PRO A 142 -0.53 0.48 16.21
C PRO A 142 0.86 0.06 15.72
N ILE A 143 1.17 0.29 14.43
CA ILE A 143 2.49 -0.03 13.87
C ILE A 143 3.52 1.00 14.33
N LEU A 144 3.15 2.28 14.33
CA LEU A 144 4.00 3.37 14.83
C LEU A 144 4.26 3.24 16.32
N ALA A 145 3.26 2.80 17.10
CA ALA A 145 3.41 2.50 18.53
C ALA A 145 4.27 1.24 18.81
N GLY A 146 4.71 0.48 17.78
CA GLY A 146 5.47 -0.76 17.96
C GLY A 146 4.65 -1.94 18.50
N GLU A 147 3.33 -1.81 18.54
CA GLU A 147 2.41 -2.84 19.00
C GLU A 147 2.20 -3.94 17.96
N ALA A 148 2.29 -3.59 16.67
CA ALA A 148 2.12 -4.49 15.54
C ALA A 148 3.14 -4.23 14.43
N ASP A 149 3.39 -5.26 13.60
CA ASP A 149 4.12 -5.15 12.32
C ASP A 149 3.17 -5.15 11.13
N PHE A 150 1.97 -5.69 11.35
CA PHE A 150 0.90 -5.81 10.37
C PHE A 150 -0.45 -5.60 11.06
N VAL A 151 -1.28 -4.73 10.49
CA VAL A 151 -2.63 -4.44 10.96
C VAL A 151 -3.63 -4.70 9.84
N THR A 152 -4.71 -5.40 10.12
CA THR A 152 -5.84 -5.60 9.20
C THR A 152 -7.12 -5.06 9.80
N GLY A 153 -7.96 -4.48 8.96
CA GLY A 153 -9.31 -4.14 9.37
C GLY A 153 -10.15 -5.41 9.61
N SER A 154 -11.14 -5.30 10.46
CA SER A 154 -12.10 -6.37 10.72
C SER A 154 -13.53 -5.83 10.73
N ARG A 155 -14.37 -6.39 9.85
CA ARG A 155 -15.83 -6.15 9.83
C ARG A 155 -16.51 -6.64 11.11
N LYS A 156 -15.93 -7.64 11.75
CA LYS A 156 -16.49 -8.21 12.97
C LYS A 156 -16.29 -7.30 14.17
N LEU A 157 -15.20 -6.54 14.18
CA LEU A 157 -14.95 -5.52 15.20
C LEU A 157 -15.60 -4.18 14.85
N GLY A 158 -15.76 -3.89 13.56
CA GLY A 158 -16.41 -2.71 13.01
C GLY A 158 -17.81 -3.02 12.46
N SER A 159 -18.06 -2.64 11.21
CA SER A 159 -19.36 -2.82 10.58
C SER A 159 -19.30 -3.15 9.08
N GLN A 160 -20.40 -3.60 8.53
CA GLN A 160 -20.60 -3.85 7.11
C GLN A 160 -22.03 -3.45 6.71
N GLU A 161 -22.17 -2.57 5.72
CA GLU A 161 -23.49 -2.09 5.27
C GLU A 161 -24.30 -3.14 4.51
N SER A 162 -23.66 -4.13 3.89
CA SER A 162 -24.33 -5.20 3.16
C SER A 162 -24.06 -6.54 3.83
N GLN A 163 -25.12 -7.17 4.34
CA GLN A 163 -25.03 -8.47 5.01
C GLN A 163 -25.51 -9.59 4.09
N ASP A 164 -24.58 -10.46 3.68
CA ASP A 164 -24.87 -11.74 3.06
C ASP A 164 -24.54 -12.84 4.08
N PRO A 165 -25.54 -13.59 4.60
CA PRO A 165 -25.34 -14.57 5.65
C PRO A 165 -24.42 -15.71 5.22
N ILE A 166 -24.44 -16.11 3.94
CA ILE A 166 -23.57 -17.18 3.41
C ILE A 166 -22.11 -16.71 3.40
N ARG A 167 -21.90 -15.49 2.95
CA ARG A 167 -20.56 -14.86 2.93
C ARG A 167 -20.02 -14.68 4.36
N THR A 168 -20.87 -14.28 5.29
CA THR A 168 -20.54 -14.12 6.70
C THR A 168 -20.14 -15.45 7.34
N ALA A 169 -20.91 -16.51 7.10
CA ALA A 169 -20.57 -17.85 7.58
C ALA A 169 -19.24 -18.36 6.99
N GLY A 170 -19.01 -18.13 5.69
CA GLY A 170 -17.74 -18.45 5.04
C GLY A 170 -16.56 -17.72 5.65
N THR A 171 -16.68 -16.42 5.89
CA THR A 171 -15.63 -15.62 6.53
C THR A 171 -15.31 -16.14 7.94
N TRP A 172 -16.33 -16.47 8.73
CA TRP A 172 -16.17 -17.05 10.06
C TRP A 172 -15.45 -18.40 10.01
N PHE A 173 -15.85 -19.29 9.10
CA PHE A 173 -15.22 -20.60 8.92
C PHE A 173 -13.72 -20.46 8.60
N PHE A 174 -13.37 -19.62 7.65
CA PHE A 174 -11.97 -19.40 7.26
C PHE A 174 -11.14 -18.68 8.33
N ALA A 175 -11.73 -17.73 9.04
CA ALA A 175 -11.08 -17.07 10.18
C ALA A 175 -10.77 -18.11 11.29
N THR A 176 -11.70 -18.99 11.58
CA THR A 176 -11.50 -20.06 12.56
C THR A 176 -10.42 -21.04 12.10
N MET A 177 -10.44 -21.45 10.84
CA MET A 177 -9.43 -22.37 10.27
C MET A 177 -8.02 -21.74 10.33
N ILE A 178 -7.85 -20.49 9.92
CA ILE A 178 -6.56 -19.80 9.98
C ILE A 178 -6.11 -19.62 11.43
N SER A 179 -7.03 -19.29 12.34
CA SER A 179 -6.72 -19.16 13.76
C SER A 179 -6.20 -20.46 14.37
N LEU A 180 -6.81 -21.60 14.01
CA LEU A 180 -6.37 -22.93 14.46
C LEU A 180 -4.99 -23.31 13.89
N LEU A 181 -4.76 -23.02 12.60
CA LEU A 181 -3.49 -23.35 11.93
C LEU A 181 -2.32 -22.51 12.43
N THR A 182 -2.58 -21.24 12.72
CA THR A 182 -1.54 -20.28 13.09
C THR A 182 -1.38 -20.10 14.61
N GLY A 183 -2.36 -20.53 15.38
CA GLY A 183 -2.41 -20.32 16.84
C GLY A 183 -2.75 -18.87 17.24
N GLN A 184 -3.02 -17.99 16.28
CA GLN A 184 -3.39 -16.60 16.53
C GLN A 184 -4.88 -16.38 16.23
N LYS A 185 -5.60 -15.74 17.16
CA LYS A 185 -7.03 -15.44 16.96
C LYS A 185 -7.18 -14.34 15.92
N ILE A 186 -7.84 -14.69 14.79
CA ILE A 186 -8.18 -13.80 13.69
C ILE A 186 -9.68 -13.79 13.50
N SER A 187 -10.27 -12.63 13.31
CA SER A 187 -11.72 -12.48 13.14
C SER A 187 -12.13 -12.22 11.69
N ASP A 188 -11.25 -11.61 10.86
CA ASP A 188 -11.49 -11.34 9.44
C ASP A 188 -10.22 -11.55 8.61
N THR A 189 -10.26 -12.49 7.67
CA THR A 189 -9.10 -12.88 6.84
C THR A 189 -9.10 -12.27 5.45
N THR A 190 -10.17 -11.54 5.08
CA THR A 190 -10.40 -11.09 3.71
C THR A 190 -10.55 -9.58 3.59
N PHE A 191 -10.27 -8.83 4.64
CA PHE A 191 -10.36 -7.38 4.63
C PHE A 191 -9.26 -6.79 3.73
N GLY A 192 -9.59 -5.81 2.87
CA GLY A 192 -8.64 -5.24 1.90
C GLY A 192 -7.83 -4.08 2.48
N LEU A 193 -8.39 -3.30 3.43
CA LEU A 193 -7.67 -2.22 4.08
C LEU A 193 -6.71 -2.79 5.13
N ARG A 194 -5.40 -2.56 4.94
CA ARG A 194 -4.32 -3.08 5.79
C ARG A 194 -3.19 -2.09 5.86
N ALA A 195 -2.48 -2.10 6.99
CA ALA A 195 -1.21 -1.40 7.12
C ALA A 195 -0.11 -2.36 7.58
N MET A 196 1.12 -2.12 7.16
CA MET A 196 2.25 -2.97 7.50
C MET A 196 3.59 -2.24 7.36
N ARG A 197 4.60 -2.69 8.07
CA ARG A 197 5.97 -2.29 7.79
C ARG A 197 6.36 -2.81 6.40
N ALA A 198 7.02 -1.99 5.59
CA ALA A 198 7.38 -2.36 4.22
C ALA A 198 8.20 -3.66 4.15
N GLY A 199 9.11 -3.89 5.11
CA GLY A 199 9.91 -5.10 5.19
C GLY A 199 9.13 -6.41 5.34
N VAL A 200 7.92 -6.37 5.91
CA VAL A 200 7.03 -7.53 6.05
C VAL A 200 6.68 -8.13 4.68
N THR A 201 6.44 -7.27 3.69
CA THR A 201 6.06 -7.70 2.34
C THR A 201 7.21 -8.36 1.56
N GLY A 202 8.45 -8.16 1.97
CA GLY A 202 9.62 -8.84 1.40
C GLY A 202 9.83 -10.24 1.95
N ALA A 203 9.32 -10.53 3.16
CA ALA A 203 9.48 -11.84 3.80
C ALA A 203 8.46 -12.88 3.34
N VAL A 204 7.29 -12.44 2.84
CA VAL A 204 6.16 -13.30 2.47
C VAL A 204 6.08 -13.49 0.96
N GLN A 205 5.88 -14.74 0.53
CA GLN A 205 5.66 -15.06 -0.87
C GLN A 205 4.17 -14.91 -1.23
N LEU A 206 3.88 -14.03 -2.19
CA LEU A 206 2.54 -13.84 -2.75
C LEU A 206 2.46 -14.47 -4.14
N SER A 207 1.90 -15.67 -4.23
CA SER A 207 1.80 -16.47 -5.46
C SER A 207 0.36 -16.62 -5.97
N GLN A 208 -0.63 -16.28 -5.12
CA GLN A 208 -2.03 -16.47 -5.48
C GLN A 208 -2.59 -15.24 -6.21
N PRO A 209 -3.15 -15.39 -7.42
CA PRO A 209 -3.82 -14.30 -8.12
C PRO A 209 -5.11 -13.85 -7.39
N GLN A 210 -5.74 -14.79 -6.70
CA GLN A 210 -6.89 -14.57 -5.80
C GLN A 210 -6.51 -15.03 -4.41
N TYR A 211 -7.21 -14.58 -3.36
CA TYR A 211 -6.98 -14.95 -1.95
C TYR A 211 -5.66 -14.44 -1.35
N GLN A 212 -4.97 -13.51 -2.03
CA GLN A 212 -3.72 -12.92 -1.54
C GLN A 212 -3.86 -12.29 -0.14
N ALA A 213 -5.07 -11.89 0.24
CA ALA A 213 -5.38 -11.38 1.56
C ALA A 213 -5.06 -12.37 2.68
N SER A 214 -5.53 -13.61 2.50
CA SER A 214 -5.28 -14.69 3.44
C SER A 214 -3.86 -15.25 3.29
N GLU A 215 -3.33 -15.25 2.07
CA GLU A 215 -1.94 -15.66 1.81
C GLU A 215 -0.96 -14.77 2.56
N LEU A 216 -1.10 -13.44 2.44
CA LEU A 216 -0.28 -12.46 3.15
C LEU A 216 -0.41 -12.63 4.66
N LEU A 217 -1.64 -12.72 5.18
CA LEU A 217 -1.90 -12.87 6.61
C LEU A 217 -1.26 -14.14 7.20
N ILE A 218 -1.41 -15.29 6.53
CA ILE A 218 -0.80 -16.55 6.95
C ILE A 218 0.73 -16.43 6.93
N GLY A 219 1.29 -15.86 5.88
CA GLY A 219 2.73 -15.65 5.76
C GLY A 219 3.27 -14.79 6.90
N VAL A 220 2.66 -13.64 7.13
CA VAL A 220 3.02 -12.70 8.20
C VAL A 220 3.04 -13.40 9.57
N ILE A 221 1.96 -14.12 9.92
CA ILE A 221 1.87 -14.83 11.20
C ILE A 221 2.93 -15.94 11.27
N THR A 222 3.08 -16.73 10.20
CA THR A 222 4.04 -17.85 10.16
C THR A 222 5.48 -17.38 10.32
N HIS A 223 5.82 -16.22 9.79
CA HIS A 223 7.15 -15.60 9.96
C HIS A 223 7.34 -14.94 11.34
N GLY A 224 6.32 -14.91 12.19
CA GLY A 224 6.39 -14.45 13.58
C GLY A 224 6.26 -12.95 13.76
N TYR A 225 5.74 -12.24 12.76
CA TYR A 225 5.39 -10.83 12.89
C TYR A 225 4.18 -10.63 13.80
N LYS A 226 4.16 -9.51 14.51
CA LYS A 226 3.02 -9.12 15.35
C LYS A 226 1.86 -8.65 14.47
N VAL A 227 0.70 -9.29 14.62
CA VAL A 227 -0.53 -8.95 13.87
C VAL A 227 -1.57 -8.40 14.83
N ALA A 228 -2.20 -7.29 14.45
CA ALA A 228 -3.36 -6.73 15.14
C ALA A 228 -4.55 -6.60 14.19
N GLU A 229 -5.75 -6.62 14.74
CA GLU A 229 -6.99 -6.30 14.04
C GLU A 229 -7.62 -5.05 14.65
N VAL A 230 -8.07 -4.12 13.80
CA VAL A 230 -8.79 -2.93 14.21
C VAL A 230 -10.19 -2.91 13.63
N ALA A 231 -11.13 -2.26 14.33
CA ALA A 231 -12.47 -2.07 13.82
C ALA A 231 -12.42 -1.24 12.54
N ALA A 232 -13.05 -1.73 11.48
CA ALA A 232 -13.14 -1.01 10.22
C ALA A 232 -14.45 -1.34 9.49
N THR A 233 -14.89 -0.41 8.63
CA THR A 233 -16.19 -0.47 7.97
C THR A 233 -16.02 -0.74 6.48
N ILE A 234 -16.85 -1.63 5.93
CA ILE A 234 -17.01 -1.77 4.48
C ILE A 234 -18.33 -1.12 4.08
N HIS A 235 -18.22 -0.06 3.28
CA HIS A 235 -19.37 0.61 2.67
C HIS A 235 -19.82 -0.11 1.40
N LYS A 236 -21.02 0.24 0.92
CA LYS A 236 -21.45 -0.20 -0.40
C LYS A 236 -20.57 0.45 -1.46
N ARG A 237 -20.24 -0.31 -2.52
CA ARG A 237 -19.55 0.21 -3.69
C ARG A 237 -20.30 1.40 -4.27
N ARG A 238 -19.61 2.48 -4.57
CA ARG A 238 -20.21 3.71 -5.09
C ARG A 238 -20.37 3.67 -6.61
N VAL A 239 -19.44 3.03 -7.32
CA VAL A 239 -19.39 2.96 -8.79
C VAL A 239 -19.01 1.54 -9.20
N GLY A 240 -19.56 1.07 -10.35
CA GLY A 240 -19.22 -0.21 -10.96
C GLY A 240 -19.87 -1.43 -10.31
N GLU A 241 -19.72 -2.58 -10.97
CA GLU A 241 -20.19 -3.88 -10.49
C GLU A 241 -19.03 -4.72 -9.97
N SER A 242 -19.31 -5.61 -9.01
CA SER A 242 -18.29 -6.53 -8.48
C SER A 242 -17.84 -7.52 -9.54
N LYS A 243 -16.57 -7.45 -9.94
CA LYS A 243 -15.96 -8.35 -10.94
C LYS A 243 -15.58 -9.73 -10.36
N LYS A 244 -15.74 -9.92 -9.05
CA LYS A 244 -15.42 -11.18 -8.33
C LYS A 244 -16.34 -12.37 -8.67
N GLY A 245 -17.21 -12.28 -9.64
CA GLY A 245 -18.13 -13.36 -10.08
C GLY A 245 -18.14 -13.62 -11.59
N GLN A 246 -17.38 -12.88 -12.37
CA GLN A 246 -17.41 -12.96 -13.86
C GLN A 246 -16.44 -14.00 -14.43
N ASN A 247 -15.89 -14.89 -13.64
CA ASN A 247 -15.06 -15.97 -14.15
C ASN A 247 -15.96 -16.98 -14.91
N PRO A 248 -15.72 -17.24 -16.20
CA PRO A 248 -16.57 -18.13 -17.01
C PRO A 248 -16.70 -19.56 -16.47
N PHE A 249 -15.80 -19.98 -15.60
CA PHE A 249 -15.88 -21.28 -14.91
C PHE A 249 -16.90 -21.32 -13.76
N TYR A 250 -17.50 -20.19 -13.35
CA TYR A 250 -18.52 -20.11 -12.28
C TYR A 250 -19.95 -20.04 -12.81
N ASN A 251 -20.16 -20.14 -14.12
CA ASN A 251 -21.50 -20.14 -14.74
C ASN A 251 -22.29 -21.45 -14.58
N LEU A 252 -21.92 -22.27 -13.60
CA LEU A 252 -22.79 -23.38 -13.21
C LEU A 252 -23.96 -22.79 -12.39
N HIS A 253 -25.17 -22.92 -12.92
CA HIS A 253 -26.42 -22.33 -12.39
C HIS A 253 -26.86 -22.87 -11.01
N ILE A 254 -25.94 -23.43 -10.21
CA ILE A 254 -26.22 -23.97 -8.87
C ILE A 254 -25.36 -23.23 -7.84
N PRO A 255 -25.91 -22.18 -7.17
CA PRO A 255 -25.15 -21.37 -6.21
C PRO A 255 -24.50 -22.15 -5.06
N ALA A 256 -25.15 -23.21 -4.59
CA ALA A 256 -24.63 -24.06 -3.52
C ALA A 256 -23.36 -24.82 -3.92
N LEU A 257 -23.28 -25.31 -5.16
CA LEU A 257 -22.10 -25.98 -5.69
C LEU A 257 -20.92 -25.01 -5.88
N ASN A 258 -21.22 -23.80 -6.36
CA ASN A 258 -20.20 -22.76 -6.52
C ASN A 258 -19.59 -22.37 -5.17
N ASN A 259 -20.38 -22.23 -4.12
CA ASN A 259 -19.91 -21.94 -2.78
C ASN A 259 -19.06 -23.09 -2.20
N LEU A 260 -19.44 -24.34 -2.46
CA LEU A 260 -18.66 -25.51 -2.03
C LEU A 260 -17.30 -25.56 -2.75
N PHE A 261 -17.27 -25.39 -4.08
CA PHE A 261 -16.01 -25.35 -4.85
C PHE A 261 -15.12 -24.19 -4.43
N TYR A 262 -15.70 -23.02 -4.16
CA TYR A 262 -14.98 -21.88 -3.60
C TYR A 262 -14.36 -22.22 -2.26
N GLY A 263 -15.11 -22.83 -1.35
CA GLY A 263 -14.64 -23.26 -0.03
C GLY A 263 -13.51 -24.27 -0.11
N VAL A 264 -13.62 -25.30 -0.97
CA VAL A 264 -12.56 -26.31 -1.17
C VAL A 264 -11.30 -25.66 -1.75
N ARG A 265 -11.44 -24.81 -2.77
CA ARG A 265 -10.30 -24.11 -3.39
C ARG A 265 -9.61 -23.20 -2.39
N PHE A 266 -10.37 -22.42 -1.63
CA PHE A 266 -9.83 -21.54 -0.60
C PHE A 266 -9.11 -22.33 0.50
N SER A 267 -9.69 -23.42 0.99
CA SER A 267 -9.05 -24.29 1.98
C SER A 267 -7.72 -24.86 1.49
N ARG A 268 -7.65 -25.29 0.22
CA ARG A 268 -6.38 -25.75 -0.39
C ARG A 268 -5.33 -24.64 -0.43
N VAL A 269 -5.73 -23.40 -0.76
CA VAL A 269 -4.82 -22.25 -0.75
C VAL A 269 -4.33 -21.97 0.66
N VAL A 270 -5.21 -21.94 1.65
CA VAL A 270 -4.85 -21.71 3.07
C VAL A 270 -3.86 -22.76 3.58
N LEU A 271 -4.19 -24.05 3.39
CA LEU A 271 -3.33 -25.16 3.84
C LEU A 271 -1.99 -25.17 3.08
N GLY A 272 -2.02 -24.97 1.76
CA GLY A 272 -0.82 -24.93 0.93
C GLY A 272 0.10 -23.76 1.30
N THR A 273 -0.46 -22.58 1.52
CA THR A 273 0.29 -21.41 1.96
C THR A 273 0.91 -21.63 3.34
N TRP A 274 0.13 -22.09 4.31
CA TRP A 274 0.64 -22.38 5.65
C TRP A 274 1.80 -23.39 5.63
N TRP A 275 1.66 -24.46 4.85
CA TRP A 275 2.71 -25.47 4.69
C TRP A 275 3.97 -24.90 4.04
N ARG A 276 3.83 -24.18 2.94
CA ARG A 276 4.92 -23.54 2.22
C ARG A 276 5.68 -22.55 3.10
N GLU A 277 4.99 -21.62 3.74
CA GLU A 277 5.63 -20.61 4.59
C GLU A 277 6.28 -21.22 5.84
N ARG A 278 5.72 -22.28 6.40
CA ARG A 278 6.34 -23.04 7.49
C ARG A 278 7.65 -23.70 7.06
N GLN A 279 7.70 -24.29 5.86
CA GLN A 279 8.93 -24.86 5.31
C GLN A 279 9.99 -23.80 5.06
N ARG A 280 9.62 -22.64 4.50
CA ARG A 280 10.52 -21.51 4.27
C ARG A 280 11.13 -21.02 5.58
N ARG A 281 10.34 -20.83 6.61
CA ARG A 281 10.82 -20.46 7.93
C ARG A 281 11.82 -21.49 8.50
N SER A 282 11.51 -22.77 8.38
CA SER A 282 12.40 -23.85 8.86
C SER A 282 13.72 -23.90 8.08
N GLY A 283 13.67 -23.69 6.77
CA GLY A 283 14.87 -23.60 5.91
C GLY A 283 15.73 -22.36 6.21
N ALA A 284 15.11 -21.22 6.45
CA ALA A 284 15.83 -19.99 6.85
C ALA A 284 16.51 -20.15 8.22
N THR A 285 15.86 -20.84 9.18
CA THR A 285 16.42 -21.11 10.51
C THR A 285 17.63 -22.05 10.43
N SER A 286 17.64 -23.03 9.52
CA SER A 286 18.78 -23.91 9.30
C SER A 286 19.95 -23.21 8.57
N ALA A 287 19.65 -22.25 7.69
CA ALA A 287 20.67 -21.45 7.01
C ALA A 287 21.31 -20.37 7.92
N SER A 288 20.54 -19.80 8.84
CA SER A 288 21.05 -18.79 9.80
C SER A 288 21.88 -19.39 10.94
N ALA A 289 21.78 -20.71 11.17
CA ALA A 289 22.67 -21.41 12.11
C ALA A 289 24.11 -21.56 11.59
N SER A 290 24.36 -21.23 10.31
CA SER A 290 25.66 -21.32 9.65
C SER A 290 26.23 -19.96 9.14
N GLY A 291 25.66 -18.80 9.53
CA GLY A 291 26.14 -17.48 9.07
C GLY A 291 25.69 -16.31 9.97
N PRO A 292 26.29 -15.11 9.85
CA PRO A 292 26.28 -14.09 10.89
C PRO A 292 24.97 -13.33 11.01
N SER A 293 24.55 -13.25 12.26
CA SER A 293 23.80 -12.22 12.97
C SER A 293 22.58 -11.55 12.35
N ALA A 294 21.50 -11.69 13.06
CA ALA A 294 20.22 -10.97 12.94
C ALA A 294 20.42 -9.48 12.66
N VAL A 295 19.67 -8.97 11.69
CA VAL A 295 19.43 -7.53 11.55
C VAL A 295 18.76 -7.05 12.82
N ALA A 296 19.46 -6.23 13.59
CA ALA A 296 18.91 -5.57 14.77
C ALA A 296 17.65 -4.77 14.36
N PRO A 297 16.60 -4.75 15.19
CA PRO A 297 15.46 -3.86 14.96
C PRO A 297 15.98 -2.42 14.92
N ALA A 298 15.49 -1.63 13.95
CA ALA A 298 15.78 -0.22 13.85
C ALA A 298 15.47 0.45 15.21
N PRO A 299 16.28 1.41 15.68
CA PRO A 299 16.02 2.10 16.93
C PRO A 299 14.62 2.73 16.86
N ALA A 300 13.87 2.59 17.93
CA ALA A 300 12.58 3.24 18.10
C ALA A 300 12.75 4.76 17.88
N PRO A 301 11.81 5.42 17.21
CA PRO A 301 11.83 6.88 17.15
C PRO A 301 11.79 7.45 18.57
N ALA A 302 12.52 8.54 18.77
CA ALA A 302 12.57 9.25 20.05
C ALA A 302 11.15 9.49 20.59
N SER A 303 10.96 9.26 21.89
CA SER A 303 9.67 9.46 22.53
C SER A 303 9.19 10.90 22.36
N LEU A 304 7.87 11.10 22.28
CA LEU A 304 7.24 12.41 22.18
C LEU A 304 7.66 13.37 23.32
N ASP A 305 8.15 12.85 24.44
CA ASP A 305 8.68 13.62 25.57
C ASP A 305 10.03 14.29 25.28
N GLU A 306 10.87 13.73 24.40
CA GLU A 306 12.13 14.36 23.97
C GLU A 306 11.96 15.53 22.99
N LEU A 307 10.80 15.62 22.32
CA LEU A 307 10.47 16.72 21.43
C LEU A 307 9.85 17.93 22.15
N MET A 308 9.45 17.78 23.42
CA MET A 308 8.80 18.84 24.20
C MET A 308 9.70 19.55 25.19
N ASP A 309 10.96 19.11 25.40
CA ASP A 309 11.90 19.70 26.38
C ASP A 309 12.96 20.62 25.71
N GLY A 310 12.54 21.40 24.74
CA GLY A 310 13.31 22.43 24.04
C GLY A 310 13.16 23.84 24.64
N SER A 311 12.98 23.97 25.96
CA SER A 311 13.07 25.28 26.65
C SER A 311 14.48 25.57 27.14
N SER A 312 15.39 25.97 26.24
CA SER A 312 16.63 26.62 26.63
C SER A 312 16.44 28.14 26.67
N ASP A 313 16.50 28.65 27.87
CA ASP A 313 16.56 30.07 28.26
C ASP A 313 17.67 30.85 27.51
N PRO A 314 17.39 31.99 26.86
CA PRO A 314 18.38 32.76 26.15
C PRO A 314 18.99 33.86 27.06
N ARG A 315 19.80 33.50 28.05
CA ARG A 315 20.64 34.45 28.82
C ARG A 315 21.92 33.78 29.21
N GLU A 316 22.96 33.92 28.39
CA GLU A 316 24.37 34.12 28.75
C GLU A 316 25.32 33.76 27.59
N ALA A 317 25.73 34.79 26.86
CA ALA A 317 27.10 34.90 26.33
C ALA A 317 27.28 36.29 25.70
N GLY A 318 27.98 37.15 26.37
CA GLY A 318 28.45 38.47 25.90
C GLY A 318 29.68 38.36 24.96
N PRO A 319 30.24 39.48 24.51
CA PRO A 319 30.54 39.77 23.09
C PRO A 319 32.03 39.68 22.71
N ARG A 320 32.29 39.35 21.43
CA ARG A 320 33.50 39.74 20.67
C ARG A 320 33.15 39.62 19.18
N GLY A 321 33.00 40.64 18.40
CA GLY A 321 34.02 41.59 17.96
C GLY A 321 34.14 41.47 16.45
N SER A 322 33.97 42.65 15.77
CA SER A 322 34.36 43.00 14.39
C SER A 322 33.36 42.87 13.26
N ASP A 323 32.71 44.00 13.02
CA ASP A 323 32.22 44.59 11.76
C ASP A 323 33.33 44.63 10.68
N PRO A 324 33.09 44.66 9.34
CA PRO A 324 32.33 45.74 8.74
C PRO A 324 31.55 45.44 7.42
N ARG A 325 30.55 46.31 7.16
CA ARG A 325 30.08 46.91 5.88
C ARG A 325 28.78 46.35 5.28
N GLU A 326 27.70 47.02 5.64
CA GLU A 326 26.56 47.24 4.75
C GLU A 326 26.91 48.05 3.51
N PRO A 327 26.29 47.85 2.37
CA PRO A 327 26.04 48.86 1.37
C PRO A 327 24.58 49.37 1.36
N ASP A 328 24.48 50.67 1.26
CA ASP A 328 23.36 51.60 1.17
C ASP A 328 22.32 51.26 0.08
N PRO A 329 21.00 51.41 0.36
CA PRO A 329 19.95 51.20 -0.63
C PRO A 329 19.53 52.52 -1.29
N ARG A 330 20.16 52.89 -2.41
CA ARG A 330 19.67 53.94 -3.35
C ARG A 330 20.39 53.88 -4.69
N GLU A 331 19.82 53.13 -5.63
CA GLU A 331 19.89 53.49 -7.06
C GLU A 331 18.82 52.74 -7.86
N PRO A 332 18.06 53.45 -8.75
CA PRO A 332 16.96 52.83 -9.50
C PRO A 332 17.47 52.18 -10.80
N ASP A 333 16.87 51.00 -11.11
CA ASP A 333 17.10 50.22 -12.35
C ASP A 333 16.42 50.91 -13.56
N PRO A 334 17.14 51.23 -14.64
CA PRO A 334 16.58 51.83 -15.87
C PRO A 334 16.38 50.71 -16.92
N ARG A 335 15.21 50.04 -16.97
CA ARG A 335 14.73 49.30 -18.15
C ARG A 335 13.25 48.91 -18.03
N GLU A 336 12.34 49.87 -18.21
CA GLU A 336 11.01 49.57 -18.76
C GLU A 336 10.97 50.07 -20.22
N PRO A 337 10.50 49.30 -21.20
CA PRO A 337 10.05 49.84 -22.46
C PRO A 337 8.54 50.15 -22.40
N ASP A 338 8.23 51.38 -22.69
CA ASP A 338 6.99 52.02 -23.05
C ASP A 338 6.14 51.20 -24.05
N LEU A 339 4.88 50.96 -23.72
CA LEU A 339 3.83 50.54 -24.64
C LEU A 339 2.58 51.42 -24.48
N SER A 340 2.68 52.61 -25.03
CA SER A 340 1.52 53.42 -25.37
C SER A 340 1.29 53.42 -26.89
N GLY A 341 0.03 53.17 -27.30
CA GLY A 341 -0.50 53.33 -28.67
C GLY A 341 -0.84 51.98 -29.34
N ASP A 342 -2.02 51.67 -29.78
CA ASP A 342 -2.91 52.49 -30.58
C ASP A 342 -4.31 51.85 -30.66
N ARG A 343 -5.33 52.69 -30.77
CA ARG A 343 -6.73 52.34 -31.04
C ARG A 343 -6.98 52.31 -32.56
N GLY A 344 -7.78 51.39 -33.01
CA GLY A 344 -8.37 51.40 -34.36
C GLY A 344 -9.09 50.08 -34.58
N SER A 345 -10.37 49.97 -34.38
CA SER A 345 -11.56 50.19 -35.18
C SER A 345 -11.65 49.31 -36.46
N GLU A 346 -12.89 48.78 -36.60
CA GLU A 346 -13.56 48.25 -37.83
C GLU A 346 -13.54 46.75 -38.02
N ASN A 347 -14.68 46.04 -37.81
CA ASN A 347 -15.98 46.06 -38.51
C ASN A 347 -16.07 45.00 -39.64
N ARG A 348 -17.11 44.12 -39.54
CA ARG A 348 -17.77 43.34 -40.63
C ARG A 348 -16.97 42.20 -41.30
N THR A 349 -17.46 41.01 -41.25
CA THR A 349 -18.69 40.37 -41.77
C THR A 349 -18.88 39.01 -41.09
#